data_c4f12013b0a5cfdfa2307ae21a47490f
#
_entry.id   c4f12013b0a5cfdfa2307ae21a47490f
#
_cell.length_a   1.000
_cell.length_b   1.000
_cell.length_c   1.000
_cell.angle_alpha   90.00
_cell.angle_beta   90.00
_cell.angle_gamma   90.00
#
_symmetry.space_group_name_H-M   'P 1'
#
loop_
_entity.id
_entity.type
_entity.pdbx_description
1 polymer ?
#
loop_
_entity_poly.entity_id
_entity_poly.type
_entity_poly.pdbx_seq_one_letter_code
_entity_poly.pdbx_strand_id
1 'polypeptide(L)'
;MDIGLSISLDFNSEHKIQSILAVSKLLENGLKDMDYSVINHYWILCKVQKTIGGLEQFASVPRHRFVEHLRVRNLDNSFTDYYGVYTCGFKIDFEEYDAFIESTDEEAKRTIARKVVESLANLDNLSKKAAGFDKDRFKADVIRLFQKYDLL
;
A
#
# COMPACT_ATOMS: atom_id res chain seq x y z
N MET A 1 8.75 -10.44 2.30
CA MET A 1 7.50 -9.78 2.76
C MET A 1 6.49 -9.73 1.63
N ASP A 2 5.28 -10.07 1.90
CA ASP A 2 4.19 -9.98 0.94
C ASP A 2 3.63 -8.56 0.94
N ILE A 3 3.68 -7.88 -0.20
CA ILE A 3 3.27 -6.48 -0.33
C ILE A 3 2.51 -6.27 -1.63
N GLY A 4 1.48 -5.47 -1.59
CA GLY A 4 0.73 -5.14 -2.78
C GLY A 4 -0.28 -4.02 -2.57
N LEU A 5 -0.86 -3.56 -3.66
CA LEU A 5 -1.92 -2.57 -3.68
C LEU A 5 -3.26 -3.24 -3.94
N SER A 6 -4.22 -2.95 -3.08
CA SER A 6 -5.64 -3.22 -3.33
C SER A 6 -6.26 -1.97 -3.95
N ILE A 7 -7.03 -2.15 -5.02
CA ILE A 7 -7.50 -1.04 -5.84
C ILE A 7 -9.00 -0.91 -5.72
N SER A 8 -9.47 0.31 -5.47
CA SER A 8 -10.88 0.68 -5.53
C SER A 8 -11.03 1.83 -6.52
N LEU A 9 -11.65 1.54 -7.66
CA LEU A 9 -11.80 2.48 -8.77
C LEU A 9 -13.28 2.75 -9.03
N ASP A 10 -13.57 3.96 -9.50
CA ASP A 10 -14.85 4.22 -10.17
C ASP A 10 -14.77 3.84 -11.65
N PHE A 11 -15.91 3.87 -12.33
CA PHE A 11 -15.98 3.52 -13.75
C PHE A 11 -15.06 4.38 -14.63
N ASN A 12 -14.95 5.66 -14.33
CA ASN A 12 -14.16 6.58 -15.15
C ASN A 12 -12.64 6.37 -15.00
N SER A 13 -12.20 5.71 -13.95
CA SER A 13 -10.77 5.50 -13.66
C SER A 13 -10.27 4.11 -14.03
N GLU A 14 -11.12 3.24 -14.57
CA GLU A 14 -10.75 1.85 -14.90
C GLU A 14 -9.57 1.75 -15.86
N HIS A 15 -9.39 2.70 -16.77
CA HIS A 15 -8.28 2.71 -17.71
C HIS A 15 -6.92 2.94 -17.03
N LYS A 16 -6.90 3.34 -15.77
CA LYS A 16 -5.67 3.49 -14.97
C LYS A 16 -5.26 2.23 -14.22
N ILE A 17 -6.07 1.18 -14.26
CA ILE A 17 -5.82 -0.03 -13.49
C ILE A 17 -4.45 -0.64 -13.80
N GLN A 18 -4.04 -0.67 -15.07
CA GLN A 18 -2.77 -1.28 -15.46
C GLN A 18 -1.56 -0.52 -14.91
N SER A 19 -1.63 0.81 -14.85
CA SER A 19 -0.58 1.62 -14.25
C SER A 19 -0.44 1.35 -12.74
N ILE A 20 -1.56 1.22 -12.05
CA ILE A 20 -1.58 0.92 -10.61
C ILE A 20 -1.07 -0.50 -10.35
N LEU A 21 -1.51 -1.47 -11.14
CA LEU A 21 -1.06 -2.86 -11.03
C LEU A 21 0.43 -3.00 -11.34
N ALA A 22 0.96 -2.21 -12.27
CA ALA A 22 2.38 -2.21 -12.58
C ALA A 22 3.21 -1.79 -11.36
N VAL A 23 2.80 -0.77 -10.63
CA VAL A 23 3.47 -0.35 -9.39
C VAL A 23 3.33 -1.42 -8.31
N SER A 24 2.17 -2.03 -8.18
CA SER A 24 1.94 -3.13 -7.24
C SER A 24 2.88 -4.32 -7.50
N LYS A 25 2.98 -4.74 -8.75
CA LYS A 25 3.87 -5.85 -9.15
C LYS A 25 5.33 -5.52 -8.93
N LEU A 26 5.72 -4.29 -9.16
CA LEU A 26 7.09 -3.85 -8.94
C LEU A 26 7.47 -3.96 -7.46
N LEU A 27 6.59 -3.53 -6.57
CA LEU A 27 6.77 -3.70 -5.12
C LEU A 27 6.82 -5.19 -4.75
N GLU A 28 5.86 -5.96 -5.21
CA GLU A 28 5.77 -7.39 -4.94
C GLU A 28 7.05 -8.12 -5.34
N ASN A 29 7.48 -7.96 -6.58
CA ASN A 29 8.67 -8.61 -7.09
C ASN A 29 9.96 -8.13 -6.44
N GLY A 30 10.03 -6.85 -6.12
CA GLY A 30 11.24 -6.26 -5.53
C GLY A 30 11.44 -6.58 -4.05
N LEU A 31 10.37 -6.88 -3.33
CA LEU A 31 10.42 -7.04 -1.87
C LEU A 31 9.97 -8.41 -1.36
N LYS A 32 9.55 -9.32 -2.23
CA LYS A 32 9.01 -10.63 -1.84
C LYS A 32 9.95 -11.48 -0.99
N ASP A 33 11.25 -11.39 -1.24
CA ASP A 33 12.27 -12.17 -0.54
C ASP A 33 12.88 -11.44 0.65
N MET A 34 12.37 -10.24 0.97
CA MET A 34 12.87 -9.43 2.06
C MET A 34 12.16 -9.77 3.37
N ASP A 35 12.92 -9.73 4.45
CA ASP A 35 12.41 -9.91 5.81
C ASP A 35 12.72 -8.64 6.62
N TYR A 36 11.68 -7.98 7.08
CA TYR A 36 11.78 -6.78 7.91
C TYR A 36 11.34 -7.04 9.35
N SER A 37 11.14 -8.29 9.71
CA SER A 37 10.62 -8.74 11.00
C SER A 37 9.18 -8.26 11.27
N VAL A 38 8.47 -8.92 12.14
CA VAL A 38 7.13 -8.58 12.67
C VAL A 38 6.04 -8.48 11.61
N ILE A 39 6.21 -7.63 10.58
CA ILE A 39 5.21 -7.44 9.52
C ILE A 39 5.55 -8.34 8.34
N ASN A 40 4.68 -9.30 8.04
CA ASN A 40 4.85 -10.24 6.95
C ASN A 40 4.02 -9.88 5.72
N HIS A 41 2.95 -9.12 5.93
CA HIS A 41 2.02 -8.69 4.89
C HIS A 41 1.80 -7.19 5.00
N TYR A 42 2.07 -6.48 3.94
CA TYR A 42 1.90 -5.03 3.86
C TYR A 42 0.93 -4.70 2.73
N TRP A 43 -0.28 -4.31 3.10
CA TRP A 43 -1.36 -4.03 2.16
C TRP A 43 -1.63 -2.55 2.07
N ILE A 44 -1.68 -2.05 0.85
CA ILE A 44 -1.93 -0.63 0.58
C ILE A 44 -3.24 -0.50 -0.19
N LEU A 45 -4.23 0.11 0.41
CA LEU A 45 -5.50 0.39 -0.25
C LEU A 45 -5.40 1.69 -1.05
N CYS A 46 -5.51 1.58 -2.37
CA CYS A 46 -5.52 2.72 -3.28
C CYS A 46 -6.96 3.02 -3.70
N LYS A 47 -7.47 4.19 -3.36
CA LYS A 47 -8.80 4.65 -3.80
C LYS A 47 -8.67 5.72 -4.86
N VAL A 48 -9.30 5.46 -6.02
CA VAL A 48 -9.37 6.39 -7.15
C VAL A 48 -10.81 6.53 -7.56
N GLN A 49 -11.51 7.43 -6.92
CA GLN A 49 -12.94 7.63 -7.16
C GLN A 49 -13.28 9.12 -7.03
N LYS A 50 -14.09 9.60 -7.97
CA LYS A 50 -14.65 10.93 -7.89
C LYS A 50 -16.17 10.82 -7.85
N THR A 51 -16.74 10.88 -6.66
CA THR A 51 -18.19 10.94 -6.49
C THR A 51 -18.57 12.21 -5.76
N ILE A 52 -19.51 12.95 -6.34
CA ILE A 52 -20.15 14.06 -5.65
C ILE A 52 -20.99 13.45 -4.53
N GLY A 53 -20.79 13.86 -3.30
CA GLY A 53 -21.47 13.27 -2.14
C GLY A 53 -20.79 12.02 -1.58
N GLY A 54 -19.70 11.56 -2.21
CA GLY A 54 -18.89 10.44 -1.72
C GLY A 54 -17.58 10.85 -1.05
N LEU A 55 -17.31 12.14 -0.93
CA LEU A 55 -16.07 12.64 -0.36
C LEU A 55 -15.85 12.21 1.09
N GLU A 56 -16.92 12.19 1.89
CA GLU A 56 -16.85 11.74 3.27
C GLU A 56 -16.47 10.25 3.36
N GLN A 57 -16.91 9.44 2.39
CA GLN A 57 -16.54 8.04 2.31
C GLN A 57 -15.04 7.89 2.06
N PHE A 58 -14.44 8.78 1.28
CA PHE A 58 -13.00 8.78 1.07
C PHE A 58 -12.24 9.29 2.27
N ALA A 59 -12.77 10.26 2.96
CA ALA A 59 -12.17 10.79 4.18
C ALA A 59 -12.03 9.71 5.26
N SER A 60 -12.89 8.70 5.24
CA SER A 60 -12.88 7.60 6.21
C SER A 60 -11.91 6.45 5.86
N VAL A 61 -11.17 6.53 4.74
CA VAL A 61 -10.16 5.50 4.44
C VAL A 61 -9.12 5.48 5.55
N PRO A 62 -8.92 4.34 6.20
CA PRO A 62 -7.90 4.24 7.24
C PRO A 62 -6.53 4.56 6.65
N ARG A 63 -5.77 5.40 7.34
CA ARG A 63 -4.41 5.70 6.91
C ARG A 63 -3.49 4.54 7.14
N HIS A 64 -3.66 3.87 8.27
CA HIS A 64 -2.96 2.64 8.57
C HIS A 64 -3.79 1.78 9.52
N ARG A 65 -3.55 0.51 9.48
CA ARG A 65 -4.13 -0.46 10.40
C ARG A 65 -3.14 -1.60 10.56
N PHE A 66 -2.72 -1.84 11.78
CA PHE A 66 -1.94 -3.01 12.12
C PHE A 66 -2.86 -4.06 12.73
N VAL A 67 -2.90 -5.21 12.13
CA VAL A 67 -3.64 -6.36 12.64
C VAL A 67 -2.65 -7.48 12.85
N GLU A 68 -2.48 -7.87 14.09
CA GLU A 68 -1.64 -8.99 14.43
C GLU A 68 -2.48 -10.26 14.42
N HIS A 69 -2.20 -11.10 13.46
CA HIS A 69 -2.74 -12.44 13.40
C HIS A 69 -1.61 -13.42 13.52
N LEU A 70 -1.79 -14.40 14.34
CA LEU A 70 -0.84 -15.44 14.39
C LEU A 70 -1.56 -16.72 14.09
N ARG A 71 -1.33 -17.30 12.95
CA ARG A 71 -1.97 -18.54 12.60
C ARG A 71 -0.96 -19.60 12.29
N VAL A 72 -0.64 -20.38 13.27
CA VAL A 72 0.16 -21.56 13.11
C VAL A 72 -0.72 -22.78 13.29
N ARG A 73 -0.71 -23.64 12.31
CA ARG A 73 -1.45 -24.90 12.41
C ARG A 73 -0.67 -25.87 13.30
N ASN A 74 -1.28 -26.25 14.40
CA ASN A 74 -0.73 -27.26 15.29
C ASN A 74 -0.99 -28.67 14.78
N LEU A 75 -0.30 -29.65 15.36
CA LEU A 75 -0.42 -31.05 14.97
C LEU A 75 -1.84 -31.60 15.15
N ASP A 76 -2.62 -31.04 16.05
CA ASP A 76 -4.02 -31.40 16.32
C ASP A 76 -5.01 -30.62 15.44
N ASN A 77 -4.55 -29.90 14.43
CA ASN A 77 -5.34 -29.02 13.57
C ASN A 77 -5.92 -27.77 14.25
N SER A 78 -5.49 -27.44 15.44
CA SER A 78 -5.81 -26.15 16.02
C SER A 78 -4.96 -25.04 15.41
N PHE A 79 -5.36 -23.79 15.63
CA PHE A 79 -4.64 -22.63 15.14
C PHE A 79 -4.32 -21.70 16.29
N THR A 80 -3.07 -21.26 16.32
CA THR A 80 -2.64 -20.15 17.16
C THR A 80 -2.35 -18.98 16.25
N ASP A 81 -2.88 -17.82 16.58
CA ASP A 81 -2.77 -16.66 15.73
C ASP A 81 -1.53 -15.82 16.01
N TYR A 82 -0.66 -15.65 14.97
CA TYR A 82 0.34 -14.61 15.00
C TYR A 82 1.09 -14.39 13.72
N TYR A 83 0.79 -13.35 12.99
CA TYR A 83 1.70 -12.64 12.13
C TYR A 83 1.21 -11.25 11.88
N GLY A 84 2.17 -10.39 11.60
CA GLY A 84 1.89 -9.00 11.35
C GLY A 84 1.27 -8.80 9.97
N VAL A 85 0.07 -8.31 9.95
CA VAL A 85 -0.57 -7.76 8.76
C VAL A 85 -0.71 -6.26 8.98
N TYR A 86 -0.06 -5.49 8.13
CA TYR A 86 -0.19 -4.04 8.15
C TYR A 86 -1.03 -3.60 6.97
N THR A 87 -2.04 -2.80 7.24
CA THR A 87 -2.90 -2.24 6.22
C THR A 87 -2.88 -0.73 6.32
N CYS A 88 -2.57 -0.07 5.24
CA CYS A 88 -2.67 1.37 5.11
C CYS A 88 -3.44 1.71 3.84
N GLY A 89 -3.66 2.98 3.61
CA GLY A 89 -4.33 3.40 2.40
C GLY A 89 -4.03 4.84 2.05
N PHE A 90 -4.24 5.15 0.79
CA PHE A 90 -4.26 6.52 0.29
C PHE A 90 -5.39 6.67 -0.72
N LYS A 91 -5.73 7.89 -0.99
CA LYS A 91 -6.68 8.24 -2.04
C LYS A 91 -6.04 9.21 -3.00
N ILE A 92 -6.47 9.17 -4.24
CA ILE A 92 -6.24 10.28 -5.15
C ILE A 92 -7.27 11.33 -4.77
N ASP A 93 -6.81 12.47 -4.29
CA ASP A 93 -7.66 13.53 -3.79
C ASP A 93 -8.58 14.07 -4.88
N PHE A 94 -9.72 14.59 -4.46
CA PHE A 94 -10.70 15.15 -5.39
C PHE A 94 -10.08 16.17 -6.34
N GLU A 95 -9.19 17.00 -5.83
CA GLU A 95 -8.50 18.03 -6.60
C GLU A 95 -7.49 17.46 -7.61
N GLU A 96 -6.89 16.31 -7.29
CA GLU A 96 -5.91 15.63 -8.14
C GLU A 96 -6.56 14.68 -9.16
N TYR A 97 -7.82 14.35 -8.94
CA TYR A 97 -8.48 13.26 -9.68
C TYR A 97 -8.46 13.48 -11.20
N ASP A 98 -8.91 14.63 -11.68
CA ASP A 98 -8.97 14.90 -13.11
C ASP A 98 -7.60 14.87 -13.76
N ALA A 99 -6.60 15.44 -13.10
CA ALA A 99 -5.22 15.42 -13.58
C ALA A 99 -4.68 13.98 -13.64
N PHE A 100 -4.99 13.15 -12.64
CA PHE A 100 -4.59 11.75 -12.63
C PHE A 100 -5.24 10.96 -13.77
N ILE A 101 -6.54 11.16 -14.01
CA ILE A 101 -7.28 10.48 -15.08
C ILE A 101 -6.73 10.86 -16.46
N GLU A 102 -6.35 12.12 -16.66
CA GLU A 102 -5.83 12.62 -17.93
C GLU A 102 -4.32 12.36 -18.12
N SER A 103 -3.63 11.90 -17.07
CA SER A 103 -2.19 11.68 -17.13
C SER A 103 -1.82 10.52 -18.05
N THR A 104 -0.57 10.52 -18.52
CA THR A 104 0.01 9.38 -19.24
C THR A 104 0.20 8.21 -18.27
N ASP A 105 0.42 7.02 -18.80
CA ASP A 105 0.67 5.84 -17.97
C ASP A 105 1.90 6.02 -17.08
N GLU A 106 2.97 6.64 -17.60
CA GLU A 106 4.18 6.89 -16.82
C GLU A 106 3.94 7.92 -15.71
N GLU A 107 3.20 8.98 -16.00
CA GLU A 107 2.81 9.96 -14.98
C GLU A 107 1.92 9.36 -13.90
N ALA A 108 0.98 8.49 -14.31
CA ALA A 108 0.10 7.78 -13.38
C ALA A 108 0.92 6.89 -12.44
N LYS A 109 1.88 6.13 -12.95
CA LYS A 109 2.79 5.31 -12.13
C LYS A 109 3.56 6.15 -11.13
N ARG A 110 4.09 7.30 -11.55
CA ARG A 110 4.82 8.22 -10.66
C ARG A 110 3.91 8.78 -9.56
N THR A 111 2.68 9.12 -9.91
CA THR A 111 1.71 9.59 -8.92
C THR A 111 1.44 8.51 -7.88
N ILE A 112 1.23 7.27 -8.30
CA ILE A 112 1.01 6.15 -7.38
C ILE A 112 2.25 5.90 -6.53
N ALA A 113 3.44 5.87 -7.12
CA ALA A 113 4.69 5.70 -6.37
C ALA A 113 4.88 6.79 -5.31
N ARG A 114 4.62 8.04 -5.66
CA ARG A 114 4.68 9.16 -4.72
C ARG A 114 3.69 8.98 -3.56
N LYS A 115 2.44 8.59 -3.86
CA LYS A 115 1.44 8.33 -2.83
C LYS A 115 1.83 7.17 -1.91
N VAL A 116 2.42 6.13 -2.46
CA VAL A 116 2.96 5.03 -1.65
C VAL A 116 4.03 5.54 -0.70
N VAL A 117 5.00 6.31 -1.20
CA VAL A 117 6.07 6.87 -0.36
C VAL A 117 5.52 7.79 0.72
N GLU A 118 4.57 8.65 0.39
CA GLU A 118 3.90 9.51 1.39
C GLU A 118 3.23 8.68 2.49
N SER A 119 2.62 7.56 2.13
CA SER A 119 1.94 6.68 3.09
C SER A 119 2.89 6.01 4.08
N LEU A 120 4.18 5.91 3.74
CA LEU A 120 5.19 5.32 4.64
C LEU A 120 5.38 6.12 5.93
N ALA A 121 5.01 7.40 5.95
CA ALA A 121 5.04 8.20 7.16
C ALA A 121 4.13 7.64 8.27
N ASN A 122 3.10 6.88 7.93
CA ASN A 122 2.23 6.23 8.90
C ASN A 122 2.98 5.19 9.75
N LEU A 123 4.10 4.67 9.26
CA LEU A 123 4.92 3.71 10.00
C LEU A 123 5.59 4.32 11.25
N ASP A 124 5.66 5.63 11.33
CA ASP A 124 6.20 6.31 12.51
C ASP A 124 5.27 6.20 13.72
N ASN A 125 4.00 5.84 13.50
CA ASN A 125 2.97 5.70 14.52
C ASN A 125 2.56 4.23 14.76
N LEU A 126 3.46 3.29 14.51
CA LEU A 126 3.18 1.88 14.76
C LEU A 126 2.94 1.59 16.24
N SER A 127 2.07 0.61 16.49
CA SER A 127 1.82 0.13 17.85
C SER A 127 3.06 -0.58 18.43
N LYS A 128 3.07 -0.77 19.75
CA LYS A 128 4.14 -1.51 20.42
C LYS A 128 4.30 -2.94 19.88
N LYS A 129 3.22 -3.54 19.39
CA LYS A 129 3.24 -4.88 18.79
C LYS A 129 4.12 -4.95 17.54
N ALA A 130 4.25 -3.84 16.82
CA ALA A 130 5.05 -3.74 15.62
C ALA A 130 6.42 -3.07 15.85
N ALA A 131 6.82 -2.86 17.10
CA ALA A 131 8.06 -2.15 17.43
C ALA A 131 9.32 -2.80 16.85
N GLY A 132 9.31 -4.12 16.63
CA GLY A 132 10.43 -4.84 16.03
C GLY A 132 10.49 -4.77 14.50
N PHE A 133 9.54 -4.11 13.86
CA PHE A 133 9.56 -3.94 12.41
C PHE A 133 10.68 -2.99 12.00
N ASP A 134 11.51 -3.44 11.06
CA ASP A 134 12.62 -2.65 10.53
C ASP A 134 12.11 -1.61 9.52
N LYS A 135 11.38 -0.61 10.02
CA LYS A 135 10.70 0.37 9.21
C LYS A 135 11.64 1.24 8.39
N ASP A 136 12.80 1.58 8.93
CA ASP A 136 13.74 2.48 8.25
C ASP A 136 14.35 1.78 7.04
N ARG A 137 14.71 0.52 7.17
CA ARG A 137 15.19 -0.30 6.05
C ARG A 137 14.10 -0.52 5.02
N PHE A 138 12.87 -0.81 5.46
CA PHE A 138 11.74 -0.98 4.57
C PHE A 138 11.47 0.28 3.75
N LYS A 139 11.40 1.44 4.40
CA LYS A 139 11.21 2.73 3.71
C LYS A 139 12.32 2.98 2.68
N ALA A 140 13.57 2.75 3.08
CA ALA A 140 14.71 2.95 2.20
C ALA A 140 14.66 2.02 0.99
N ASP A 141 14.27 0.76 1.18
CA ASP A 141 14.18 -0.21 0.10
C ASP A 141 13.05 0.14 -0.89
N VAL A 142 11.90 0.60 -0.39
CA VAL A 142 10.80 1.07 -1.26
C VAL A 142 11.25 2.26 -2.12
N ILE A 143 11.87 3.25 -1.49
CA ILE A 143 12.34 4.45 -2.19
C ILE A 143 13.39 4.07 -3.24
N ARG A 144 14.36 3.25 -2.87
CA ARG A 144 15.41 2.80 -3.79
C ARG A 144 14.85 2.02 -4.97
N LEU A 145 13.85 1.18 -4.72
CA LEU A 145 13.18 0.42 -5.76
C LEU A 145 12.50 1.35 -6.78
N PHE A 146 11.76 2.34 -6.31
CA PHE A 146 11.12 3.32 -7.19
C PHE A 146 12.12 4.19 -7.95
N GLN A 147 13.21 4.58 -7.31
CA GLN A 147 14.30 5.31 -7.97
C GLN A 147 14.93 4.48 -9.08
N LYS A 148 15.15 3.20 -8.84
CA LYS A 148 15.72 2.27 -9.83
C LYS A 148 14.88 2.19 -11.11
N TYR A 149 13.56 2.31 -10.98
CA TYR A 149 12.64 2.24 -12.11
C TYR A 149 12.14 3.61 -12.56
N ASP A 150 12.82 4.65 -12.14
CA ASP A 150 12.55 6.05 -12.58
C ASP A 150 11.13 6.53 -12.22
N LEU A 151 10.59 6.07 -11.09
CA LEU A 151 9.29 6.47 -10.58
C LEU A 151 9.37 7.55 -9.49
N LEU A 152 10.56 7.82 -9.04
CA LEU A 152 10.86 8.90 -8.09
C LEU A 152 12.04 9.70 -8.57
#